data_173bd85af4d121fd7e71d853f11e1a33
#
_entry.id   173bd85af4d121fd7e71d853f11e1a33
#
_cell.length_a   1.000
_cell.length_b   1.000
_cell.length_c   1.000
_cell.angle_alpha   90.00
_cell.angle_beta   90.00
_cell.angle_gamma   90.00
#
_symmetry.space_group_name_H-M   'P 1'
#
loop_
_entity.id
_entity.type
_entity.pdbx_description
1 polymer ?
#
loop_
_entity_poly.entity_id
_entity_poly.type
_entity_poly.pdbx_seq_one_letter_code
_entity_poly.pdbx_strand_id
1 'polypeptide(L)'
;FETLYVPAANAAEATLCPEVRVIPVTSVSQLAAHLSGEAPIAPQPRWEPAAPPAAALDYRDVKGQVQAKRALEVAAAGGHNILLIGPPGSGKSMLSKRLPSILPDMTREEALEVTQIHSIMGLLDRDSPLVTVRPFRSPHHTISIAGLTGGGSTPRPGEISLANKGVLFLDELPEFKKDTMEAMRQPLEDGAVTISRASGSVTYPSDIMLVCAMNPCRCGWYGDPSGRCHCSQQAVDAYMGKISGPMLDRIDMIISVPALDFAELRENTPAESSAEIKKRVMAARAVQQARLEGSGVTCNARMQPGQLRQYCALGDEGAKLLKTAFDRLALTARSYDRILKVARTIADLDGSAEIGPKHIAEAIQYRSYQLGKQ
;
A
#
# COMPACT_ATOMS: atom_id res chain seq x y z
N PHE A 1 1.74 -24.69 25.80
CA PHE A 1 3.06 -25.36 25.87
C PHE A 1 4.06 -24.38 26.50
N GLU A 2 4.88 -24.88 27.44
CA GLU A 2 5.93 -24.06 28.09
C GLU A 2 7.27 -24.12 27.36
N THR A 3 7.53 -25.25 26.69
CA THR A 3 8.79 -25.48 25.97
C THR A 3 8.52 -26.01 24.58
N LEU A 4 9.23 -25.49 23.58
CA LEU A 4 9.18 -25.89 22.19
C LEU A 4 10.57 -26.36 21.72
N TYR A 5 10.66 -27.59 21.23
CA TYR A 5 11.86 -28.15 20.62
C TYR A 5 11.74 -27.97 19.10
N VAL A 6 12.69 -27.27 18.50
CA VAL A 6 12.66 -26.94 17.06
C VAL A 6 14.01 -27.22 16.40
N PRO A 7 14.05 -27.47 15.11
CA PRO A 7 15.32 -27.47 14.38
C PRO A 7 16.09 -26.18 14.64
N ALA A 8 17.39 -26.27 14.84
CA ALA A 8 18.25 -25.11 15.15
C ALA A 8 18.11 -23.99 14.09
N ALA A 9 17.84 -24.36 12.81
CA ALA A 9 17.62 -23.40 11.72
C ALA A 9 16.34 -22.54 11.90
N ASN A 10 15.35 -23.02 12.67
CA ASN A 10 14.08 -22.31 12.92
C ASN A 10 14.01 -21.71 14.32
N ALA A 11 15.08 -21.86 15.13
CA ALA A 11 15.04 -21.46 16.53
C ALA A 11 14.84 -19.95 16.72
N ALA A 12 15.48 -19.12 15.90
CA ALA A 12 15.31 -17.67 15.96
C ALA A 12 13.85 -17.25 15.66
N GLU A 13 13.22 -17.82 14.61
CA GLU A 13 11.81 -17.59 14.27
C GLU A 13 10.87 -18.02 15.41
N ALA A 14 11.13 -19.18 16.02
CA ALA A 14 10.31 -19.68 17.12
C ALA A 14 10.36 -18.75 18.36
N THR A 15 11.44 -17.98 18.60
CA THR A 15 11.53 -17.02 19.70
C THR A 15 10.63 -15.79 19.52
N LEU A 16 10.01 -15.60 18.36
CA LEU A 16 9.02 -14.57 18.14
C LEU A 16 7.75 -14.79 18.97
N CYS A 17 7.53 -16.04 19.47
CA CYS A 17 6.52 -16.35 20.45
C CYS A 17 7.09 -16.14 21.87
N PRO A 18 6.77 -15.03 22.58
CA PRO A 18 7.43 -14.67 23.84
C PRO A 18 7.07 -15.60 25.02
N GLU A 19 5.99 -16.35 24.87
CA GLU A 19 5.41 -17.20 25.93
C GLU A 19 6.06 -18.58 26.03
N VAL A 20 6.91 -18.94 25.03
CA VAL A 20 7.45 -20.27 24.88
C VAL A 20 8.98 -20.24 25.02
N ARG A 21 9.53 -21.17 25.82
CA ARG A 21 10.97 -21.41 25.89
C ARG A 21 11.39 -22.28 24.71
N VAL A 22 12.24 -21.74 23.82
CA VAL A 22 12.70 -22.41 22.60
C VAL A 22 14.01 -23.14 22.85
N ILE A 23 14.06 -24.43 22.56
CA ILE A 23 15.25 -25.28 22.63
C ILE A 23 15.65 -25.68 21.20
N PRO A 24 16.83 -25.19 20.68
CA PRO A 24 17.30 -25.53 19.36
C PRO A 24 17.87 -26.95 19.32
N VAL A 25 17.44 -27.78 18.37
CA VAL A 25 17.85 -29.17 18.22
C VAL A 25 18.43 -29.41 16.85
N THR A 26 19.58 -30.09 16.77
CA THR A 26 20.25 -30.43 15.51
C THR A 26 20.03 -31.88 15.09
N SER A 27 19.71 -32.79 16.05
CA SER A 27 19.44 -34.19 15.81
C SER A 27 18.56 -34.82 16.86
N VAL A 28 17.94 -35.96 16.55
CA VAL A 28 17.12 -36.72 17.49
C VAL A 28 17.97 -37.24 18.68
N SER A 29 19.24 -37.64 18.43
CA SER A 29 20.15 -38.08 19.49
C SER A 29 20.48 -36.94 20.47
N GLN A 30 20.66 -35.74 19.98
CA GLN A 30 20.86 -34.54 20.83
C GLN A 30 19.61 -34.25 21.69
N LEU A 31 18.41 -34.39 21.10
CA LEU A 31 17.15 -34.23 21.85
C LEU A 31 17.03 -35.29 22.94
N ALA A 32 17.36 -36.55 22.64
CA ALA A 32 17.31 -37.64 23.63
C ALA A 32 18.28 -37.39 24.80
N ALA A 33 19.52 -36.98 24.51
CA ALA A 33 20.53 -36.66 25.54
C ALA A 33 20.11 -35.43 26.39
N HIS A 34 19.40 -34.46 25.80
CA HIS A 34 18.85 -33.33 26.53
C HIS A 34 17.72 -33.76 27.47
N LEU A 35 16.81 -34.60 26.99
CA LEU A 35 15.65 -35.06 27.78
C LEU A 35 16.07 -36.04 28.87
N SER A 36 17.14 -36.84 28.67
CA SER A 36 17.72 -37.71 29.72
C SER A 36 18.55 -36.95 30.78
N GLY A 37 18.84 -35.66 30.52
CA GLY A 37 19.70 -34.83 31.37
C GLY A 37 21.19 -35.03 31.17
N GLU A 38 21.64 -35.88 30.24
CA GLU A 38 23.05 -36.13 29.95
C GLU A 38 23.76 -34.92 29.31
N ALA A 39 23.08 -34.24 28.41
CA ALA A 39 23.61 -33.06 27.69
C ALA A 39 22.55 -31.97 27.55
N PRO A 40 22.36 -31.13 28.58
CA PRO A 40 21.36 -30.05 28.53
C PRO A 40 21.67 -29.02 27.43
N ILE A 41 20.68 -28.70 26.61
CA ILE A 41 20.79 -27.66 25.60
C ILE A 41 20.30 -26.33 26.19
N ALA A 42 21.09 -25.27 26.02
CA ALA A 42 20.68 -23.93 26.46
C ALA A 42 19.50 -23.42 25.62
N PRO A 43 18.50 -22.75 26.22
CA PRO A 43 17.45 -22.09 25.49
C PRO A 43 17.99 -21.07 24.50
N GLN A 44 17.35 -20.96 23.34
CA GLN A 44 17.65 -19.94 22.37
C GLN A 44 17.39 -18.55 22.97
N PRO A 45 18.34 -17.61 22.96
CA PRO A 45 18.08 -16.21 23.33
C PRO A 45 16.96 -15.63 22.46
N ARG A 46 16.13 -14.77 23.04
CA ARG A 46 15.09 -14.07 22.27
C ARG A 46 15.74 -13.25 21.18
N TRP A 47 15.19 -13.35 19.98
CA TRP A 47 15.59 -12.49 18.89
C TRP A 47 15.01 -11.09 19.14
N GLU A 48 15.86 -10.08 19.04
CA GLU A 48 15.48 -8.68 19.11
C GLU A 48 15.76 -8.04 17.75
N PRO A 49 14.82 -7.24 17.20
CA PRO A 49 15.06 -6.57 15.95
C PRO A 49 16.24 -5.62 16.09
N ALA A 50 17.23 -5.74 15.21
CA ALA A 50 18.21 -4.70 15.01
C ALA A 50 17.49 -3.39 14.62
N ALA A 51 18.10 -2.24 14.89
CA ALA A 51 17.56 -0.97 14.41
C ALA A 51 17.21 -1.11 12.91
N PRO A 52 16.02 -0.64 12.48
CA PRO A 52 15.63 -0.78 11.08
C PRO A 52 16.74 -0.19 10.20
N PRO A 53 17.15 -0.90 9.14
CA PRO A 53 18.15 -0.36 8.23
C PRO A 53 17.65 0.98 7.70
N ALA A 54 18.56 1.97 7.62
CA ALA A 54 18.23 3.26 7.03
C ALA A 54 17.57 3.01 5.66
N ALA A 55 16.43 3.65 5.41
CA ALA A 55 15.72 3.47 4.16
C ALA A 55 16.68 3.72 2.99
N ALA A 56 16.89 2.70 2.16
CA ALA A 56 17.81 2.77 1.03
C ALA A 56 17.39 3.83 -0.01
N LEU A 57 16.10 4.24 0.01
CA LEU A 57 15.51 5.23 -0.89
C LEU A 57 14.85 6.33 -0.06
N ASP A 58 15.16 7.59 -0.36
CA ASP A 58 14.66 8.76 0.36
C ASP A 58 13.98 9.73 -0.61
N TYR A 59 12.90 10.40 -0.19
CA TYR A 59 12.21 11.43 -0.97
C TYR A 59 13.06 12.70 -1.16
N ARG A 60 14.12 12.92 -0.35
CA ARG A 60 15.09 13.99 -0.57
C ARG A 60 15.80 13.90 -1.92
N ASP A 61 15.93 12.69 -2.47
CA ASP A 61 16.57 12.46 -3.76
C ASP A 61 15.65 12.78 -4.96
N VAL A 62 14.37 13.02 -4.70
CA VAL A 62 13.37 13.35 -5.73
C VAL A 62 13.28 14.85 -5.86
N LYS A 63 13.78 15.39 -6.98
CA LYS A 63 13.66 16.81 -7.30
C LYS A 63 12.23 17.15 -7.71
N GLY A 64 11.78 18.37 -7.44
CA GLY A 64 10.45 18.84 -7.82
C GLY A 64 9.30 17.95 -7.34
N GLN A 65 8.29 17.75 -8.19
CA GLN A 65 7.15 16.85 -7.99
C GLN A 65 6.37 17.10 -6.68
N VAL A 66 6.26 18.36 -6.25
CA VAL A 66 5.68 18.75 -4.95
C VAL A 66 4.26 18.20 -4.79
N GLN A 67 3.42 18.32 -5.83
CA GLN A 67 2.03 17.83 -5.78
C GLN A 67 1.96 16.31 -5.68
N ALA A 68 2.84 15.59 -6.38
CA ALA A 68 2.89 14.13 -6.32
C ALA A 68 3.37 13.65 -4.95
N LYS A 69 4.38 14.30 -4.36
CA LYS A 69 4.85 14.02 -3.00
C LYS A 69 3.74 14.25 -1.98
N ARG A 70 3.02 15.38 -2.06
CA ARG A 70 1.89 15.68 -1.19
C ARG A 70 0.78 14.64 -1.32
N ALA A 71 0.42 14.24 -2.53
CA ALA A 71 -0.58 13.20 -2.74
C ALA A 71 -0.15 11.84 -2.16
N LEU A 72 1.13 11.47 -2.29
CA LEU A 72 1.67 10.25 -1.72
C LEU A 72 1.74 10.30 -0.18
N GLU A 73 2.01 11.48 0.41
CA GLU A 73 1.91 11.71 1.85
C GLU A 73 0.47 11.48 2.36
N VAL A 74 -0.53 12.07 1.68
CA VAL A 74 -1.95 11.86 2.01
C VAL A 74 -2.33 10.39 1.86
N ALA A 75 -1.90 9.75 0.76
CA ALA A 75 -2.16 8.35 0.52
C ALA A 75 -1.53 7.44 1.60
N ALA A 76 -0.29 7.71 2.01
CA ALA A 76 0.40 6.98 3.08
C ALA A 76 -0.29 7.18 4.44
N ALA A 77 -0.69 8.42 4.77
CA ALA A 77 -1.35 8.73 6.02
C ALA A 77 -2.72 8.05 6.16
N GLY A 78 -3.50 8.01 5.09
CA GLY A 78 -4.85 7.44 5.09
C GLY A 78 -4.95 5.98 4.67
N GLY A 79 -3.89 5.39 4.10
CA GLY A 79 -3.93 4.06 3.47
C GLY A 79 -4.71 4.06 2.15
N HIS A 80 -4.72 5.18 1.42
CA HIS A 80 -5.50 5.34 0.20
C HIS A 80 -4.84 4.73 -1.03
N ASN A 81 -5.64 4.07 -1.86
CA ASN A 81 -5.21 3.59 -3.17
C ASN A 81 -5.02 4.77 -4.13
N ILE A 82 -3.91 4.79 -4.88
CA ILE A 82 -3.54 5.92 -5.72
C ILE A 82 -3.11 5.50 -7.12
N LEU A 83 -3.51 6.29 -8.13
CA LEU A 83 -3.09 6.16 -9.52
C LEU A 83 -2.28 7.39 -9.94
N LEU A 84 -1.06 7.16 -10.40
CA LEU A 84 -0.15 8.17 -10.94
C LEU A 84 -0.21 8.14 -12.47
N ILE A 85 -0.57 9.26 -13.10
CA ILE A 85 -0.66 9.38 -14.56
C ILE A 85 0.34 10.44 -15.03
N GLY A 86 1.16 10.12 -16.03
CA GLY A 86 2.12 11.09 -16.55
C GLY A 86 2.98 10.52 -17.66
N PRO A 87 3.73 11.36 -18.39
CA PRO A 87 4.56 10.94 -19.50
C PRO A 87 5.69 10.00 -19.06
N PRO A 88 6.31 9.26 -19.98
CA PRO A 88 7.52 8.50 -19.70
C PRO A 88 8.61 9.39 -19.09
N GLY A 89 9.32 8.88 -18.09
CA GLY A 89 10.40 9.63 -17.42
C GLY A 89 9.93 10.67 -16.40
N SER A 90 8.62 10.85 -16.13
CA SER A 90 8.12 11.81 -15.13
C SER A 90 8.40 11.41 -13.66
N GLY A 91 8.99 10.24 -13.41
CA GLY A 91 9.38 9.81 -12.06
C GLY A 91 8.34 8.99 -11.29
N LYS A 92 7.23 8.55 -11.92
CA LYS A 92 6.16 7.78 -11.26
C LYS A 92 6.66 6.56 -10.49
N SER A 93 7.44 5.70 -11.14
CA SER A 93 8.00 4.48 -10.52
C SER A 93 9.05 4.82 -9.45
N MET A 94 9.81 5.92 -9.62
CA MET A 94 10.77 6.41 -8.65
C MET A 94 10.08 6.90 -7.36
N LEU A 95 8.99 7.66 -7.50
CA LEU A 95 8.15 8.13 -6.39
C LEU A 95 7.52 6.94 -5.65
N SER A 96 6.93 5.98 -6.40
CA SER A 96 6.25 4.82 -5.82
C SER A 96 7.20 3.91 -5.03
N LYS A 97 8.42 3.67 -5.53
CA LYS A 97 9.44 2.85 -4.84
C LYS A 97 9.91 3.45 -3.50
N ARG A 98 9.75 4.76 -3.31
CA ARG A 98 10.08 5.46 -2.06
C ARG A 98 8.94 5.46 -1.04
N LEU A 99 7.74 5.09 -1.44
CA LEU A 99 6.56 5.11 -0.57
C LEU A 99 6.75 4.33 0.75
N PRO A 100 7.40 3.15 0.78
CA PRO A 100 7.66 2.45 2.04
C PRO A 100 8.43 3.28 3.07
N SER A 101 9.27 4.24 2.64
CA SER A 101 10.06 5.06 3.55
C SER A 101 9.23 6.08 4.36
N ILE A 102 8.00 6.36 3.92
CA ILE A 102 7.08 7.29 4.59
C ILE A 102 5.86 6.59 5.20
N LEU A 103 5.68 5.28 4.97
CA LEU A 103 4.58 4.54 5.60
C LEU A 103 4.77 4.45 7.12
N PRO A 104 3.66 4.36 7.89
CA PRO A 104 3.73 4.07 9.33
C PRO A 104 4.47 2.77 9.60
N ASP A 105 5.18 2.71 10.71
CA ASP A 105 5.81 1.46 11.15
C ASP A 105 4.73 0.38 11.38
N MET A 106 5.11 -0.88 11.19
CA MET A 106 4.22 -2.00 11.50
C MET A 106 4.11 -2.19 13.01
N THR A 107 2.91 -2.51 13.47
CA THR A 107 2.77 -3.06 14.82
C THR A 107 3.39 -4.45 14.87
N ARG A 108 3.60 -4.98 16.09
CA ARG A 108 4.13 -6.34 16.25
C ARG A 108 3.20 -7.39 15.61
N GLU A 109 1.90 -7.20 15.74
CA GLU A 109 0.88 -8.08 15.17
C GLU A 109 0.92 -8.05 13.65
N GLU A 110 1.01 -6.86 13.06
CA GLU A 110 1.18 -6.69 11.60
C GLU A 110 2.46 -7.35 11.10
N ALA A 111 3.58 -7.17 11.82
CA ALA A 111 4.87 -7.76 11.48
C ALA A 111 4.82 -9.30 11.53
N LEU A 112 4.17 -9.89 12.54
CA LEU A 112 3.98 -11.33 12.65
C LEU A 112 3.11 -11.88 11.51
N GLU A 113 2.00 -11.22 11.18
CA GLU A 113 1.11 -11.60 10.09
C GLU A 113 1.85 -11.63 8.74
N VAL A 114 2.64 -10.60 8.45
CA VAL A 114 3.47 -10.53 7.24
C VAL A 114 4.53 -11.63 7.26
N THR A 115 5.18 -11.84 8.40
CA THR A 115 6.23 -12.86 8.55
C THR A 115 5.69 -14.26 8.28
N GLN A 116 4.49 -14.59 8.75
CA GLN A 116 3.87 -15.90 8.49
C GLN A 116 3.70 -16.16 6.98
N ILE A 117 3.23 -15.15 6.22
CA ILE A 117 3.06 -15.28 4.77
C ILE A 117 4.41 -15.48 4.07
N HIS A 118 5.42 -14.70 4.48
CA HIS A 118 6.75 -14.78 3.90
C HIS A 118 7.45 -16.10 4.28
N SER A 119 7.23 -16.62 5.50
CA SER A 119 7.74 -17.92 5.94
C SER A 119 7.19 -19.08 5.10
N ILE A 120 5.88 -19.12 4.83
CA ILE A 120 5.24 -20.13 3.96
C ILE A 120 5.90 -20.16 2.57
N MET A 121 6.34 -19.01 2.08
CA MET A 121 7.01 -18.90 0.78
C MET A 121 8.53 -19.12 0.82
N GLY A 122 9.11 -19.32 2.01
CA GLY A 122 10.55 -19.48 2.18
C GLY A 122 11.34 -18.19 1.88
N LEU A 123 10.74 -17.02 2.08
CA LEU A 123 11.32 -15.71 1.76
C LEU A 123 11.95 -15.02 2.98
N LEU A 124 11.94 -15.68 4.15
CA LEU A 124 12.58 -15.11 5.35
C LEU A 124 14.10 -15.27 5.27
N ASP A 125 14.79 -14.22 5.70
CA ASP A 125 16.23 -14.29 5.94
C ASP A 125 16.50 -15.04 7.25
N ARG A 126 17.55 -15.86 7.27
CA ARG A 126 17.97 -16.61 8.47
C ARG A 126 18.38 -15.71 9.61
N ASP A 127 18.96 -14.55 9.30
CA ASP A 127 19.45 -13.58 10.28
C ASP A 127 18.35 -12.57 10.69
N SER A 128 17.23 -12.51 9.95
CA SER A 128 16.10 -11.63 10.21
C SER A 128 14.77 -12.41 10.15
N PRO A 129 14.42 -13.14 11.22
CA PRO A 129 13.24 -14.00 11.25
C PRO A 129 11.91 -13.22 11.31
N LEU A 130 11.94 -11.90 11.51
CA LEU A 130 10.76 -11.03 11.54
C LEU A 130 10.87 -9.98 10.43
N VAL A 131 9.82 -9.86 9.63
CA VAL A 131 9.69 -8.79 8.64
C VAL A 131 9.28 -7.51 9.36
N THR A 132 10.21 -6.56 9.50
CA THR A 132 9.99 -5.28 10.20
C THR A 132 9.67 -4.12 9.28
N VAL A 133 9.88 -4.27 7.97
CA VAL A 133 9.63 -3.24 6.96
C VAL A 133 8.40 -3.64 6.14
N ARG A 134 7.49 -2.68 5.90
CA ARG A 134 6.30 -2.92 5.06
C ARG A 134 6.70 -3.42 3.68
N PRO A 135 6.15 -4.55 3.21
CA PRO A 135 6.48 -5.11 1.91
C PRO A 135 6.17 -4.14 0.77
N PHE A 136 7.02 -4.14 -0.25
CA PHE A 136 6.78 -3.48 -1.53
C PHE A 136 6.89 -4.51 -2.63
N ARG A 137 5.74 -4.85 -3.24
CA ARG A 137 5.67 -5.85 -4.32
C ARG A 137 5.35 -5.16 -5.64
N SER A 138 6.11 -5.46 -6.67
CA SER A 138 5.96 -4.86 -8.00
C SER A 138 5.99 -5.94 -9.06
N PRO A 139 4.89 -6.70 -9.23
CA PRO A 139 4.81 -7.72 -10.25
C PRO A 139 4.84 -7.11 -11.65
N HIS A 140 5.46 -7.80 -12.59
CA HIS A 140 5.44 -7.41 -13.99
C HIS A 140 4.03 -7.60 -14.59
N HIS A 141 3.64 -6.77 -15.55
CA HIS A 141 2.29 -6.81 -16.17
C HIS A 141 1.94 -8.14 -16.86
N THR A 142 2.93 -8.99 -17.17
CA THR A 142 2.72 -10.33 -17.72
C THR A 142 2.38 -11.41 -16.67
N ILE A 143 2.29 -11.05 -15.40
CA ILE A 143 1.98 -11.99 -14.31
C ILE A 143 0.66 -12.72 -14.59
N SER A 144 0.63 -14.01 -14.27
CA SER A 144 -0.60 -14.78 -14.31
C SER A 144 -1.54 -14.47 -13.15
N ILE A 145 -2.83 -14.78 -13.28
CA ILE A 145 -3.80 -14.67 -12.18
C ILE A 145 -3.31 -15.43 -10.95
N ALA A 146 -2.84 -16.68 -11.14
CA ALA A 146 -2.34 -17.51 -10.04
C ALA A 146 -1.07 -16.92 -9.38
N GLY A 147 -0.20 -16.25 -10.15
CA GLY A 147 0.95 -15.53 -9.60
C GLY A 147 0.52 -14.33 -8.76
N LEU A 148 -0.53 -13.63 -9.18
CA LEU A 148 -1.01 -12.44 -8.52
C LEU A 148 -1.85 -12.77 -7.26
N THR A 149 -2.85 -13.63 -7.39
CA THR A 149 -3.79 -13.97 -6.29
C THR A 149 -3.37 -15.20 -5.48
N GLY A 150 -2.45 -15.99 -6.01
CA GLY A 150 -2.08 -17.27 -5.43
C GLY A 150 -2.80 -18.44 -6.08
N GLY A 151 -2.36 -19.65 -5.76
CA GLY A 151 -2.89 -20.89 -6.36
C GLY A 151 -1.87 -22.02 -6.41
N GLY A 152 -2.02 -22.88 -7.39
CA GLY A 152 -1.18 -24.09 -7.58
C GLY A 152 -1.87 -25.35 -7.08
N SER A 153 -1.21 -26.50 -7.25
CA SER A 153 -1.67 -27.80 -6.72
C SER A 153 -1.67 -27.80 -5.20
N THR A 154 -0.65 -27.21 -4.59
CA THR A 154 -0.62 -26.83 -3.17
C THR A 154 -0.94 -25.34 -3.11
N PRO A 155 -2.02 -24.91 -2.45
CA PRO A 155 -2.38 -23.49 -2.35
C PRO A 155 -1.24 -22.68 -1.74
N ARG A 156 -0.71 -21.72 -2.51
CA ARG A 156 0.34 -20.79 -2.06
C ARG A 156 -0.13 -19.34 -2.22
N PRO A 157 0.29 -18.44 -1.33
CA PRO A 157 -0.04 -17.02 -1.47
C PRO A 157 0.59 -16.44 -2.73
N GLY A 158 -0.11 -15.48 -3.36
CA GLY A 158 0.38 -14.71 -4.50
C GLY A 158 0.95 -13.35 -4.09
N GLU A 159 1.30 -12.52 -5.10
CA GLU A 159 1.88 -11.19 -4.89
C GLU A 159 0.99 -10.26 -4.05
N ILE A 160 -0.34 -10.38 -4.15
CA ILE A 160 -1.28 -9.60 -3.32
C ILE A 160 -1.08 -9.93 -1.85
N SER A 161 -1.05 -11.21 -1.47
CA SER A 161 -0.84 -11.61 -0.08
C SER A 161 0.59 -11.34 0.39
N LEU A 162 1.59 -11.44 -0.49
CA LEU A 162 2.98 -11.06 -0.19
C LEU A 162 3.14 -9.55 0.04
N ALA A 163 2.22 -8.73 -0.48
CA ALA A 163 2.16 -7.30 -0.25
C ALA A 163 1.35 -6.92 1.02
N ASN A 164 0.82 -7.90 1.76
CA ASN A 164 -0.01 -7.65 2.94
C ASN A 164 0.63 -6.65 3.90
N LYS A 165 -0.16 -5.71 4.45
CA LYS A 165 0.27 -4.57 5.29
C LYS A 165 1.30 -3.63 4.61
N GLY A 166 1.48 -3.76 3.30
CA GLY A 166 2.45 -3.01 2.51
C GLY A 166 1.86 -2.45 1.23
N VAL A 167 2.68 -2.37 0.20
CA VAL A 167 2.34 -1.76 -1.09
C VAL A 167 2.36 -2.81 -2.20
N LEU A 168 1.27 -2.88 -2.95
CA LEU A 168 1.25 -3.53 -4.27
C LEU A 168 1.36 -2.44 -5.33
N PHE A 169 2.47 -2.39 -6.03
CA PHE A 169 2.74 -1.43 -7.10
C PHE A 169 2.54 -2.07 -8.48
N LEU A 170 1.61 -1.51 -9.26
CA LEU A 170 1.34 -1.93 -10.63
C LEU A 170 1.79 -0.84 -11.59
N ASP A 171 2.96 -1.03 -12.18
CA ASP A 171 3.44 -0.14 -13.24
C ASP A 171 2.81 -0.51 -14.57
N GLU A 172 2.63 0.46 -15.46
CA GLU A 172 2.00 0.27 -16.78
C GLU A 172 0.61 -0.41 -16.66
N LEU A 173 -0.24 0.06 -15.75
CA LEU A 173 -1.54 -0.55 -15.42
C LEU A 173 -2.37 -1.00 -16.66
N PRO A 174 -2.49 -0.24 -17.77
CA PRO A 174 -3.26 -0.65 -18.95
C PRO A 174 -2.64 -1.82 -19.73
N GLU A 175 -1.42 -2.26 -19.40
CA GLU A 175 -0.77 -3.40 -20.05
C GLU A 175 -1.03 -4.73 -19.33
N PHE A 176 -1.58 -4.69 -18.12
CA PHE A 176 -2.07 -5.91 -17.45
C PHE A 176 -3.25 -6.51 -18.20
N LYS A 177 -3.32 -7.83 -18.23
CA LYS A 177 -4.47 -8.54 -18.80
C LYS A 177 -5.74 -8.20 -18.02
N LYS A 178 -6.86 -8.00 -18.73
CA LYS A 178 -8.14 -7.66 -18.14
C LYS A 178 -8.55 -8.60 -17.01
N ASP A 179 -8.44 -9.91 -17.25
CA ASP A 179 -8.81 -10.92 -16.26
C ASP A 179 -7.94 -10.87 -15.00
N THR A 180 -6.65 -10.51 -15.15
CA THR A 180 -5.73 -10.32 -14.03
C THR A 180 -6.14 -9.10 -13.19
N MET A 181 -6.54 -7.99 -13.82
CA MET A 181 -7.06 -6.82 -13.12
C MET A 181 -8.41 -7.11 -12.42
N GLU A 182 -9.31 -7.84 -13.08
CA GLU A 182 -10.59 -8.21 -12.48
C GLU A 182 -10.42 -9.12 -11.26
N ALA A 183 -9.43 -10.01 -11.27
CA ALA A 183 -9.12 -10.89 -10.13
C ALA A 183 -8.69 -10.13 -8.87
N MET A 184 -8.21 -8.88 -8.99
CA MET A 184 -7.85 -8.05 -7.83
C MET A 184 -9.05 -7.42 -7.12
N ARG A 185 -10.23 -7.39 -7.75
CA ARG A 185 -11.38 -6.65 -7.22
C ARG A 185 -11.83 -7.16 -5.85
N GLN A 186 -11.98 -8.45 -5.71
CA GLN A 186 -12.39 -9.06 -4.46
C GLN A 186 -11.33 -8.89 -3.36
N PRO A 187 -10.05 -9.21 -3.57
CA PRO A 187 -9.00 -8.95 -2.58
C PRO A 187 -8.94 -7.51 -2.07
N LEU A 188 -9.15 -6.53 -2.95
CA LEU A 188 -9.14 -5.11 -2.57
C LEU A 188 -10.37 -4.69 -1.75
N GLU A 189 -11.51 -5.39 -1.89
CA GLU A 189 -12.73 -5.16 -1.08
C GLU A 189 -12.68 -5.89 0.25
N ASP A 190 -12.37 -7.18 0.20
CA ASP A 190 -12.47 -8.09 1.34
C ASP A 190 -11.23 -8.07 2.23
N GLY A 191 -10.08 -7.55 1.74
CA GLY A 191 -8.80 -7.60 2.43
C GLY A 191 -8.26 -9.03 2.61
N ALA A 192 -8.75 -9.97 1.80
CA ALA A 192 -8.37 -11.38 1.85
C ALA A 192 -8.48 -12.05 0.48
N VAL A 193 -7.64 -13.05 0.24
CA VAL A 193 -7.69 -13.92 -0.94
C VAL A 193 -8.03 -15.33 -0.50
N THR A 194 -9.13 -15.88 -1.00
CA THR A 194 -9.52 -17.27 -0.74
C THR A 194 -9.21 -18.14 -1.96
N ILE A 195 -8.38 -19.16 -1.74
CA ILE A 195 -8.02 -20.15 -2.77
C ILE A 195 -8.77 -21.45 -2.46
N SER A 196 -9.78 -21.79 -3.28
CA SER A 196 -10.56 -23.01 -3.13
C SER A 196 -10.07 -24.08 -4.09
N ARG A 197 -9.89 -25.30 -3.61
CA ARG A 197 -9.50 -26.50 -4.35
C ARG A 197 -10.30 -27.70 -3.87
N ALA A 198 -10.27 -28.80 -4.60
CA ALA A 198 -10.90 -30.04 -4.18
C ALA A 198 -10.38 -30.56 -2.82
N SER A 199 -9.12 -30.26 -2.51
CA SER A 199 -8.45 -30.61 -1.24
C SER A 199 -8.78 -29.68 -0.05
N GLY A 200 -9.51 -28.60 -0.27
CA GLY A 200 -9.84 -27.62 0.77
C GLY A 200 -9.75 -26.16 0.31
N SER A 201 -10.04 -25.26 1.24
CA SER A 201 -9.99 -23.82 1.02
C SER A 201 -8.99 -23.18 2.00
N VAL A 202 -8.14 -22.32 1.50
CA VAL A 202 -7.17 -21.53 2.30
C VAL A 202 -7.39 -20.05 2.02
N THR A 203 -7.48 -19.25 3.08
CA THR A 203 -7.62 -17.80 2.99
C THR A 203 -6.33 -17.13 3.47
N TYR A 204 -5.78 -16.26 2.66
CA TYR A 204 -4.62 -15.43 2.98
C TYR A 204 -5.06 -13.98 3.13
N PRO A 205 -4.53 -13.23 4.13
CA PRO A 205 -4.80 -11.81 4.25
C PRO A 205 -4.21 -11.03 3.07
N SER A 206 -4.83 -9.90 2.74
CA SER A 206 -4.42 -9.02 1.64
C SER A 206 -4.80 -7.56 1.90
N ASP A 207 -4.55 -7.10 3.12
CA ASP A 207 -4.73 -5.68 3.47
C ASP A 207 -3.56 -4.87 2.89
N ILE A 208 -3.75 -4.42 1.65
CA ILE A 208 -2.71 -3.74 0.86
C ILE A 208 -3.08 -2.30 0.56
N MET A 209 -2.07 -1.47 0.34
CA MET A 209 -2.18 -0.19 -0.33
C MET A 209 -1.85 -0.40 -1.81
N LEU A 210 -2.84 -0.17 -2.68
CA LEU A 210 -2.64 -0.27 -4.12
C LEU A 210 -2.08 1.03 -4.68
N VAL A 211 -0.94 0.96 -5.32
CA VAL A 211 -0.33 2.07 -6.06
C VAL A 211 -0.22 1.68 -7.52
N CYS A 212 -0.79 2.48 -8.40
CA CYS A 212 -0.76 2.23 -9.83
C CYS A 212 -0.03 3.36 -10.55
N ALA A 213 0.66 3.04 -11.63
CA ALA A 213 1.23 4.03 -12.53
C ALA A 213 0.85 3.70 -13.98
N MET A 214 0.63 4.75 -14.76
CA MET A 214 0.35 4.62 -16.19
C MET A 214 0.75 5.88 -16.97
N ASN A 215 0.88 5.72 -18.26
CA ASN A 215 0.99 6.85 -19.17
C ASN A 215 -0.40 7.38 -19.57
N PRO A 216 -0.54 8.64 -20.01
CA PRO A 216 -1.84 9.20 -20.37
C PRO A 216 -2.37 8.71 -21.72
N CYS A 217 -1.57 8.05 -22.55
CA CYS A 217 -1.95 7.40 -23.79
C CYS A 217 -0.86 6.40 -24.20
N ARG A 218 -1.07 5.68 -25.31
CA ARG A 218 -0.11 4.67 -25.80
C ARG A 218 1.27 5.26 -26.15
N CYS A 219 1.35 6.48 -26.70
CA CYS A 219 2.63 7.15 -26.95
C CYS A 219 3.21 7.82 -25.71
N GLY A 220 2.40 8.02 -24.65
CA GLY A 220 2.81 8.57 -23.36
C GLY A 220 2.74 10.09 -23.23
N TRP A 221 2.35 10.84 -24.26
CA TRP A 221 2.49 12.30 -24.30
C TRP A 221 1.16 13.07 -24.42
N TYR A 222 0.02 12.40 -24.25
CA TYR A 222 -1.28 13.08 -24.30
C TYR A 222 -1.40 14.11 -23.17
N GLY A 223 -1.72 15.35 -23.55
CA GLY A 223 -1.80 16.47 -22.61
C GLY A 223 -0.48 17.12 -22.22
N ASP A 224 0.63 16.62 -22.73
CA ASP A 224 1.94 17.23 -22.51
C ASP A 224 2.12 18.49 -23.41
N PRO A 225 2.59 19.63 -22.83
CA PRO A 225 2.77 20.87 -23.60
C PRO A 225 3.76 20.78 -24.77
N SER A 226 4.62 19.75 -24.79
CA SER A 226 5.64 19.58 -25.82
C SER A 226 5.10 19.26 -27.22
N GLY A 227 3.80 18.97 -27.36
CA GLY A 227 3.20 18.61 -28.65
C GLY A 227 3.63 17.27 -29.23
N ARG A 228 4.30 16.42 -28.46
CA ARG A 228 4.80 15.09 -28.90
C ARG A 228 3.70 14.06 -29.11
N CYS A 229 2.48 14.32 -28.63
CA CYS A 229 1.38 13.38 -28.78
C CYS A 229 0.80 13.45 -30.18
N HIS A 230 0.75 12.30 -30.85
CA HIS A 230 0.10 12.14 -32.17
C HIS A 230 -1.10 11.16 -32.11
N CYS A 231 -1.55 10.79 -30.91
CA CYS A 231 -2.68 9.89 -30.74
C CYS A 231 -4.00 10.62 -31.06
N SER A 232 -4.87 9.99 -31.85
CA SER A 232 -6.24 10.46 -31.98
C SER A 232 -7.00 10.30 -30.65
N GLN A 233 -8.05 11.12 -30.44
CA GLN A 233 -8.90 10.99 -29.23
C GLN A 233 -9.43 9.57 -29.07
N GLN A 234 -9.87 8.92 -30.14
CA GLN A 234 -10.32 7.55 -30.13
C GLN A 234 -9.25 6.55 -29.63
N ALA A 235 -7.98 6.75 -30.03
CA ALA A 235 -6.88 5.92 -29.54
C ALA A 235 -6.57 6.15 -28.06
N VAL A 236 -6.71 7.39 -27.55
CA VAL A 236 -6.59 7.73 -26.15
C VAL A 236 -7.71 7.06 -25.35
N ASP A 237 -8.96 7.20 -25.79
CA ASP A 237 -10.13 6.63 -25.13
C ASP A 237 -10.05 5.09 -25.09
N ALA A 238 -9.62 4.45 -26.17
CA ALA A 238 -9.42 3.00 -26.23
C ALA A 238 -8.29 2.52 -25.26
N TYR A 239 -7.23 3.31 -25.11
CA TYR A 239 -6.15 3.00 -24.17
C TYR A 239 -6.61 3.14 -22.71
N MET A 240 -7.29 4.25 -22.37
CA MET A 240 -7.84 4.49 -21.05
C MET A 240 -8.95 3.49 -20.69
N GLY A 241 -9.76 3.10 -21.66
CA GLY A 241 -10.84 2.12 -21.52
C GLY A 241 -10.38 0.69 -21.22
N LYS A 242 -9.07 0.39 -21.32
CA LYS A 242 -8.52 -0.89 -20.85
C LYS A 242 -8.72 -1.07 -19.33
N ILE A 243 -8.76 0.01 -18.56
CA ILE A 243 -9.01 -0.03 -17.13
C ILE A 243 -10.53 0.02 -16.91
N SER A 244 -11.07 -1.03 -16.30
CA SER A 244 -12.50 -1.10 -16.05
C SER A 244 -12.97 -0.04 -15.02
N GLY A 245 -14.20 0.45 -15.19
CA GLY A 245 -14.81 1.35 -14.22
C GLY A 245 -14.78 0.80 -12.79
N PRO A 246 -15.16 -0.48 -12.56
CA PRO A 246 -15.04 -1.09 -11.24
C PRO A 246 -13.62 -1.11 -10.64
N MET A 247 -12.57 -1.18 -11.46
CA MET A 247 -11.19 -1.06 -10.98
C MET A 247 -10.86 0.38 -10.57
N LEU A 248 -11.25 1.36 -11.39
CA LEU A 248 -11.12 2.79 -11.06
C LEU A 248 -11.90 3.17 -9.80
N ASP A 249 -13.03 2.51 -9.59
CA ASP A 249 -13.81 2.66 -8.36
C ASP A 249 -13.07 2.20 -7.09
N ARG A 250 -11.98 1.48 -7.17
CA ARG A 250 -11.16 1.06 -6.02
C ARG A 250 -9.94 1.93 -5.79
N ILE A 251 -9.74 2.89 -6.68
CA ILE A 251 -8.69 3.90 -6.55
C ILE A 251 -9.29 5.14 -5.91
N ASP A 252 -8.73 5.60 -4.79
CA ASP A 252 -9.23 6.74 -4.05
C ASP A 252 -8.73 8.07 -4.63
N MET A 253 -7.50 8.08 -5.09
CA MET A 253 -6.80 9.28 -5.57
C MET A 253 -6.22 9.05 -6.97
N ILE A 254 -6.42 10.01 -7.87
CA ILE A 254 -5.84 10.02 -9.22
C ILE A 254 -5.10 11.33 -9.39
N ILE A 255 -3.81 11.27 -9.70
CA ILE A 255 -2.98 12.48 -9.85
C ILE A 255 -2.21 12.49 -11.17
N SER A 256 -2.01 13.68 -11.69
CA SER A 256 -1.09 13.92 -12.79
C SER A 256 0.33 14.15 -12.25
N VAL A 257 1.31 13.46 -12.87
CA VAL A 257 2.74 13.62 -12.58
C VAL A 257 3.40 14.17 -13.85
N PRO A 258 3.53 15.50 -14.00
CA PRO A 258 4.08 16.11 -15.20
C PRO A 258 5.57 15.76 -15.36
N ALA A 259 6.10 15.93 -16.58
CA ALA A 259 7.53 15.92 -16.79
C ALA A 259 8.14 17.13 -16.07
N LEU A 260 9.30 16.94 -15.42
CA LEU A 260 10.06 18.05 -14.86
C LEU A 260 10.69 18.87 -15.98
N ASP A 261 10.69 20.18 -15.82
CA ASP A 261 11.43 21.05 -16.71
C ASP A 261 12.93 21.09 -16.38
N PHE A 262 13.72 21.70 -17.26
CA PHE A 262 15.17 21.78 -17.07
C PHE A 262 15.56 22.67 -15.87
N ALA A 263 14.76 23.67 -15.53
CA ALA A 263 15.01 24.55 -14.40
C ALA A 263 14.81 23.80 -13.08
N GLU A 264 13.70 23.04 -12.96
CA GLU A 264 13.43 22.18 -11.79
C GLU A 264 14.51 21.11 -11.59
N LEU A 265 15.05 20.54 -12.68
CA LEU A 265 16.14 19.55 -12.59
C LEU A 265 17.47 20.17 -12.13
N ARG A 266 17.74 21.45 -12.45
CA ARG A 266 18.93 22.17 -12.00
C ARG A 266 18.83 22.74 -10.60
N GLU A 267 17.63 22.86 -10.08
CA GLU A 267 17.42 23.37 -8.74
C GLU A 267 18.09 22.44 -7.71
N ASN A 268 19.01 23.02 -6.91
CA ASN A 268 19.73 22.30 -5.87
C ASN A 268 19.11 22.50 -4.49
N THR A 269 17.87 22.99 -4.42
CA THR A 269 17.15 23.10 -3.14
C THR A 269 16.98 21.69 -2.58
N PRO A 270 17.44 21.41 -1.36
CA PRO A 270 17.24 20.11 -0.73
C PRO A 270 15.75 19.82 -0.63
N ALA A 271 15.32 18.71 -1.21
CA ALA A 271 13.95 18.26 -1.03
C ALA A 271 13.75 17.74 0.39
N GLU A 272 12.52 17.78 0.87
CA GLU A 272 12.14 17.28 2.18
C GLU A 272 12.47 15.78 2.32
N SER A 273 13.01 15.40 3.49
CA SER A 273 13.41 14.01 3.75
C SER A 273 12.20 13.10 4.01
N SER A 274 12.35 11.82 3.69
CA SER A 274 11.35 10.81 4.05
C SER A 274 11.05 10.78 5.54
N ALA A 275 12.03 11.07 6.40
CA ALA A 275 11.87 11.10 7.85
C ALA A 275 10.91 12.21 8.31
N GLU A 276 10.98 13.41 7.70
CA GLU A 276 10.08 14.52 8.01
C GLU A 276 8.66 14.23 7.55
N ILE A 277 8.48 13.71 6.34
CA ILE A 277 7.17 13.28 5.82
C ILE A 277 6.58 12.18 6.71
N LYS A 278 7.38 11.16 7.04
CA LYS A 278 6.95 10.03 7.89
C LYS A 278 6.48 10.52 9.27
N LYS A 279 7.13 11.52 9.86
CA LYS A 279 6.73 12.10 11.14
C LYS A 279 5.29 12.65 11.09
N ARG A 280 4.93 13.37 10.02
CA ARG A 280 3.56 13.88 9.83
C ARG A 280 2.56 12.75 9.56
N VAL A 281 2.95 11.78 8.73
CA VAL A 281 2.14 10.58 8.46
C VAL A 281 1.85 9.80 9.73
N MET A 282 2.85 9.60 10.59
CA MET A 282 2.70 8.92 11.88
C MET A 282 1.77 9.69 12.83
N ALA A 283 1.90 11.01 12.91
CA ALA A 283 1.02 11.84 13.73
C ALA A 283 -0.44 11.74 13.27
N ALA A 284 -0.71 11.86 11.97
CA ALA A 284 -2.05 11.69 11.40
C ALA A 284 -2.60 10.28 11.65
N ARG A 285 -1.76 9.25 11.52
CA ARG A 285 -2.16 7.85 11.78
C ARG A 285 -2.52 7.63 13.24
N ALA A 286 -1.79 8.21 14.18
CA ALA A 286 -2.11 8.13 15.60
C ALA A 286 -3.50 8.71 15.94
N VAL A 287 -3.86 9.84 15.31
CA VAL A 287 -5.21 10.44 15.43
C VAL A 287 -6.28 9.49 14.89
N GLN A 288 -6.02 8.84 13.75
CA GLN A 288 -6.96 7.87 13.15
C GLN A 288 -7.14 6.64 14.04
N GLN A 289 -6.05 6.09 14.56
CA GLN A 289 -6.10 4.92 15.45
C GLN A 289 -6.89 5.21 16.73
N ALA A 290 -6.66 6.36 17.37
CA ALA A 290 -7.43 6.77 18.53
C ALA A 290 -8.92 6.95 18.22
N ARG A 291 -9.26 7.55 17.07
CA ARG A 291 -10.64 7.75 16.61
C ARG A 291 -11.36 6.43 16.30
N LEU A 292 -10.65 5.46 15.77
CA LEU A 292 -11.19 4.19 15.27
C LEU A 292 -10.96 3.02 16.24
N GLU A 293 -10.52 3.31 17.47
CA GLU A 293 -10.24 2.30 18.49
C GLU A 293 -11.45 1.39 18.72
N GLY A 294 -11.21 0.10 18.87
CA GLY A 294 -12.25 -0.92 19.07
C GLY A 294 -13.07 -1.28 17.84
N SER A 295 -12.88 -0.60 16.70
CA SER A 295 -13.66 -0.87 15.48
C SER A 295 -13.05 -1.91 14.53
N GLY A 296 -11.82 -2.34 14.78
CA GLY A 296 -11.04 -3.19 13.86
C GLY A 296 -10.55 -2.49 12.61
N VAL A 297 -10.78 -1.17 12.47
CA VAL A 297 -10.34 -0.34 11.36
C VAL A 297 -9.12 0.48 11.78
N THR A 298 -8.07 0.48 10.98
CA THR A 298 -6.78 1.10 11.34
C THR A 298 -6.48 2.42 10.62
N CYS A 299 -7.27 2.77 9.58
CA CYS A 299 -7.03 3.97 8.78
C CYS A 299 -8.31 4.48 8.08
N ASN A 300 -8.27 5.76 7.66
CA ASN A 300 -9.44 6.40 7.07
C ASN A 300 -9.93 5.74 5.78
N ALA A 301 -9.05 5.19 4.94
CA ALA A 301 -9.46 4.51 3.71
C ALA A 301 -10.38 3.31 3.96
N ARG A 302 -10.24 2.66 5.13
CA ARG A 302 -11.02 1.47 5.52
C ARG A 302 -12.31 1.79 6.29
N MET A 303 -12.59 3.08 6.58
CA MET A 303 -13.82 3.47 7.30
C MET A 303 -15.08 2.93 6.61
N GLN A 304 -15.98 2.39 7.45
CA GLN A 304 -17.29 1.90 7.04
C GLN A 304 -18.31 3.05 6.95
N PRO A 305 -19.46 2.87 6.27
CA PRO A 305 -20.45 3.95 6.10
C PRO A 305 -20.94 4.60 7.40
N GLY A 306 -21.02 3.84 8.49
CA GLY A 306 -21.36 4.38 9.82
C GLY A 306 -20.31 5.36 10.35
N GLN A 307 -19.04 4.99 10.23
CA GLN A 307 -17.91 5.81 10.65
C GLN A 307 -17.76 7.06 9.77
N LEU A 308 -18.03 6.95 8.45
CA LEU A 308 -18.06 8.11 7.55
C LEU A 308 -19.07 9.17 8.01
N ARG A 309 -20.28 8.75 8.34
CA ARG A 309 -21.31 9.69 8.87
C ARG A 309 -20.89 10.34 10.18
N GLN A 310 -20.21 9.59 11.04
CA GLN A 310 -19.78 10.06 12.35
C GLN A 310 -18.58 11.01 12.27
N TYR A 311 -17.57 10.70 11.46
CA TYR A 311 -16.26 11.37 11.49
C TYR A 311 -15.99 12.28 10.29
N CYS A 312 -16.83 12.25 9.26
CA CYS A 312 -16.67 13.04 8.04
C CYS A 312 -17.83 14.02 7.82
N ALA A 313 -18.45 14.52 8.91
CA ALA A 313 -19.46 15.56 8.82
C ALA A 313 -18.84 16.84 8.21
N LEU A 314 -19.59 17.50 7.34
CA LEU A 314 -19.19 18.73 6.67
C LEU A 314 -20.00 19.92 7.18
N GLY A 315 -19.33 21.05 7.35
CA GLY A 315 -20.02 22.33 7.49
C GLY A 315 -20.64 22.80 6.16
N ASP A 316 -21.51 23.82 6.21
CA ASP A 316 -22.28 24.31 5.06
C ASP A 316 -21.41 24.68 3.84
N GLU A 317 -20.27 25.31 4.06
CA GLU A 317 -19.36 25.70 2.97
C GLU A 317 -18.74 24.49 2.28
N GLY A 318 -18.25 23.51 3.07
CA GLY A 318 -17.71 22.25 2.54
C GLY A 318 -18.75 21.45 1.78
N ALA A 319 -19.97 21.38 2.29
CA ALA A 319 -21.08 20.70 1.66
C ALA A 319 -21.47 21.36 0.31
N LYS A 320 -21.51 22.70 0.25
CA LYS A 320 -21.78 23.45 -1.01
C LYS A 320 -20.67 23.20 -2.04
N LEU A 321 -19.39 23.23 -1.62
CA LEU A 321 -18.27 22.97 -2.51
C LEU A 321 -18.33 21.55 -3.09
N LEU A 322 -18.55 20.55 -2.22
CA LEU A 322 -18.64 19.15 -2.64
C LEU A 322 -19.85 18.91 -3.55
N LYS A 323 -21.01 19.53 -3.28
CA LYS A 323 -22.19 19.47 -4.16
C LYS A 323 -21.87 20.02 -5.55
N THR A 324 -21.24 21.20 -5.64
CA THR A 324 -20.84 21.79 -6.92
C THR A 324 -19.91 20.86 -7.70
N ALA A 325 -18.94 20.24 -7.03
CA ALA A 325 -18.04 19.27 -7.66
C ALA A 325 -18.79 17.99 -8.08
N PHE A 326 -19.73 17.50 -7.26
CA PHE A 326 -20.54 16.32 -7.56
C PHE A 326 -21.32 16.49 -8.86
N ASP A 327 -22.01 17.63 -9.00
CA ASP A 327 -22.81 17.94 -10.19
C ASP A 327 -21.92 18.17 -11.43
N ARG A 328 -20.82 18.92 -11.27
CA ARG A 328 -19.92 19.29 -12.39
C ARG A 328 -19.10 18.12 -12.93
N LEU A 329 -18.63 17.24 -12.05
CA LEU A 329 -17.77 16.09 -12.39
C LEU A 329 -18.57 14.80 -12.58
N ALA A 330 -19.89 14.83 -12.47
CA ALA A 330 -20.77 13.65 -12.54
C ALA A 330 -20.30 12.52 -11.63
N LEU A 331 -20.01 12.84 -10.37
CA LEU A 331 -19.47 11.89 -9.41
C LEU A 331 -20.51 10.85 -9.01
N THR A 332 -20.05 9.65 -8.68
CA THR A 332 -20.89 8.58 -8.12
C THR A 332 -20.93 8.66 -6.59
N ALA A 333 -21.90 7.98 -5.96
CA ALA A 333 -21.95 7.86 -4.50
C ALA A 333 -20.63 7.30 -3.91
N ARG A 334 -20.01 6.33 -4.59
CA ARG A 334 -18.71 5.79 -4.18
C ARG A 334 -17.59 6.84 -4.24
N SER A 335 -17.61 7.69 -5.28
CA SER A 335 -16.64 8.80 -5.39
C SER A 335 -16.84 9.82 -4.29
N TYR A 336 -18.08 10.10 -3.90
CA TYR A 336 -18.42 10.97 -2.79
C TYR A 336 -17.80 10.46 -1.47
N ASP A 337 -18.02 9.18 -1.13
CA ASP A 337 -17.47 8.59 0.08
C ASP A 337 -15.93 8.65 0.11
N ARG A 338 -15.28 8.45 -1.04
CA ARG A 338 -13.81 8.54 -1.14
C ARG A 338 -13.29 9.94 -0.93
N ILE A 339 -13.94 10.94 -1.53
CA ILE A 339 -13.56 12.35 -1.30
C ILE A 339 -13.63 12.66 0.19
N LEU A 340 -14.66 12.19 0.89
CA LEU A 340 -14.79 12.39 2.34
C LEU A 340 -13.67 11.72 3.13
N LYS A 341 -13.32 10.47 2.79
CA LYS A 341 -12.19 9.75 3.44
C LYS A 341 -10.85 10.45 3.23
N VAL A 342 -10.61 10.91 2.00
CA VAL A 342 -9.38 11.65 1.66
C VAL A 342 -9.37 13.01 2.35
N ALA A 343 -10.47 13.75 2.35
CA ALA A 343 -10.59 15.03 3.04
C ALA A 343 -10.38 14.90 4.56
N ARG A 344 -10.89 13.82 5.17
CA ARG A 344 -10.62 13.51 6.58
C ARG A 344 -9.12 13.29 6.83
N THR A 345 -8.45 12.57 5.94
CA THR A 345 -7.01 12.33 6.04
C THR A 345 -6.20 13.62 5.91
N ILE A 346 -6.59 14.52 4.99
CA ILE A 346 -5.95 15.83 4.83
C ILE A 346 -6.14 16.66 6.10
N ALA A 347 -7.34 16.65 6.69
CA ALA A 347 -7.61 17.36 7.93
C ALA A 347 -6.81 16.77 9.12
N ASP A 348 -6.62 15.45 9.17
CA ASP A 348 -5.76 14.81 10.18
C ASP A 348 -4.28 15.22 10.03
N LEU A 349 -3.78 15.31 8.80
CA LEU A 349 -2.42 15.81 8.51
C LEU A 349 -2.25 17.28 8.89
N ASP A 350 -3.30 18.09 8.77
CA ASP A 350 -3.33 19.49 9.19
C ASP A 350 -3.58 19.69 10.70
N GLY A 351 -3.76 18.59 11.46
CA GLY A 351 -4.11 18.63 12.89
C GLY A 351 -5.50 19.22 13.16
N SER A 352 -6.40 19.23 12.16
CA SER A 352 -7.74 19.81 12.28
C SER A 352 -8.75 18.78 12.79
N ALA A 353 -9.53 19.15 13.81
CA ALA A 353 -10.60 18.30 14.32
C ALA A 353 -11.74 18.14 13.29
N GLU A 354 -12.02 19.17 12.50
CA GLU A 354 -13.10 19.20 11.52
C GLU A 354 -12.59 19.26 10.08
N ILE A 355 -13.42 18.80 9.16
CA ILE A 355 -13.12 18.89 7.72
C ILE A 355 -13.56 20.26 7.21
N GLY A 356 -12.59 21.16 6.96
CA GLY A 356 -12.86 22.49 6.41
C GLY A 356 -12.89 22.48 4.85
N PRO A 357 -13.34 23.61 4.25
CA PRO A 357 -13.44 23.76 2.79
C PRO A 357 -12.12 23.50 2.04
N LYS A 358 -10.97 23.90 2.61
CA LYS A 358 -9.65 23.67 2.02
C LYS A 358 -9.34 22.17 1.87
N HIS A 359 -9.73 21.34 2.85
CA HIS A 359 -9.51 19.90 2.82
C HIS A 359 -10.37 19.21 1.73
N ILE A 360 -11.61 19.69 1.56
CA ILE A 360 -12.51 19.25 0.49
C ILE A 360 -11.97 19.65 -0.87
N ALA A 361 -11.48 20.89 -1.02
CA ALA A 361 -10.92 21.38 -2.28
C ALA A 361 -9.71 20.53 -2.73
N GLU A 362 -8.77 20.24 -1.81
CA GLU A 362 -7.62 19.37 -2.07
C GLU A 362 -8.08 17.95 -2.43
N ALA A 363 -9.03 17.37 -1.69
CA ALA A 363 -9.55 16.02 -1.96
C ALA A 363 -10.26 15.91 -3.32
N ILE A 364 -10.99 16.95 -3.73
CA ILE A 364 -11.64 17.02 -5.06
C ILE A 364 -10.58 17.02 -6.16
N GLN A 365 -9.46 17.74 -5.99
CA GLN A 365 -8.37 17.76 -6.99
C GLN A 365 -7.84 16.35 -7.28
N TYR A 366 -7.75 15.49 -6.27
CA TYR A 366 -7.32 14.10 -6.43
C TYR A 366 -8.37 13.19 -7.13
N ARG A 367 -9.54 13.71 -7.45
CA ARG A 367 -10.60 13.02 -8.22
C ARG A 367 -11.05 13.78 -9.47
N SER A 368 -10.53 14.97 -9.69
CA SER A 368 -10.93 15.83 -10.83
C SER A 368 -10.28 15.40 -12.15
N TYR A 369 -9.27 14.53 -12.14
CA TYR A 369 -8.65 14.03 -13.35
C TYR A 369 -9.64 13.17 -14.14
N GLN A 370 -10.12 13.69 -15.25
CA GLN A 370 -10.98 12.96 -16.17
C GLN A 370 -10.12 12.19 -17.17
N LEU A 371 -10.17 10.85 -17.06
CA LEU A 371 -9.43 9.97 -17.98
C LEU A 371 -9.91 10.21 -19.42
N GLY A 372 -9.00 10.64 -20.30
CA GLY A 372 -9.28 10.84 -21.73
C GLY A 372 -9.99 12.15 -22.09
N LYS A 373 -10.34 13.03 -21.15
CA LYS A 373 -10.91 14.35 -21.43
C LYS A 373 -9.95 15.43 -20.94
N GLN A 374 -9.51 16.28 -21.83
CA GLN A 374 -8.92 17.58 -21.55
C GLN A 374 -9.80 18.68 -22.10
#